data_78df3741261d3bbd3fce757ff9bb7866
#
_entry.id   78df3741261d3bbd3fce757ff9bb7866
#
_cell.length_a   1.000
_cell.length_b   1.000
_cell.length_c   1.000
_cell.angle_alpha   90.00
_cell.angle_beta   90.00
_cell.angle_gamma   90.00
#
_symmetry.space_group_name_H-M   'P 1'
#
loop_
_entity.id
_entity.type
_entity.pdbx_description
1 polymer ?
#
loop_
_entity_poly.entity_id
_entity_poly.type
_entity_poly.pdbx_seq_one_letter_code
_entity_poly.pdbx_strand_id
1 'polypeptide(L)'
;MATDSRLDEVLERLDAGLPQAIERLKDFLRIPSISTDPVFAADVRAAAHWLREELAGLGFDAAVMDTPGHPMVVAHHPGPADAAGPHVLYYGHYDVQPPEPLELWNSPPFEPTIVDAKHGKRVVARGAVDDKGQVM
;
A
#
# COMPACT_ATOMS: atom_id res chain seq x y z
N MET A 1 -18.52 -31.22 -2.51
CA MET A 1 -17.93 -30.07 -3.24
C MET A 1 -16.44 -30.11 -2.92
N ALA A 2 -15.58 -30.33 -3.91
CA ALA A 2 -14.14 -30.19 -3.69
C ALA A 2 -13.87 -28.70 -3.45
N THR A 3 -13.55 -28.32 -2.23
CA THR A 3 -12.92 -27.04 -1.91
C THR A 3 -11.68 -26.93 -2.80
N ASP A 4 -11.53 -25.82 -3.47
CA ASP A 4 -10.36 -25.62 -4.31
C ASP A 4 -9.14 -25.50 -3.38
N SER A 5 -8.37 -26.58 -3.28
CA SER A 5 -7.21 -26.69 -2.37
C SER A 5 -6.21 -25.54 -2.55
N ARG A 6 -6.17 -24.90 -3.73
CA ARG A 6 -5.33 -23.73 -3.99
C ARG A 6 -5.85 -22.48 -3.31
N LEU A 7 -7.17 -22.33 -3.18
CA LEU A 7 -7.75 -21.20 -2.44
C LEU A 7 -7.43 -21.32 -0.94
N ASP A 8 -7.57 -22.52 -0.39
CA ASP A 8 -7.23 -22.75 1.03
C ASP A 8 -5.76 -22.47 1.32
N GLU A 9 -4.84 -22.91 0.45
CA GLU A 9 -3.41 -22.60 0.54
C GLU A 9 -3.12 -21.09 0.47
N VAL A 10 -3.84 -20.34 -0.38
CA VAL A 10 -3.70 -18.88 -0.47
C VAL A 10 -4.18 -18.22 0.81
N LEU A 11 -5.32 -18.61 1.33
CA LEU A 11 -5.90 -18.08 2.57
C LEU A 11 -4.97 -18.34 3.76
N GLU A 12 -4.44 -19.55 3.90
CA GLU A 12 -3.46 -19.89 4.95
C GLU A 12 -2.21 -19.02 4.87
N ARG A 13 -1.68 -18.76 3.66
CA ARG A 13 -0.53 -17.87 3.47
C ARG A 13 -0.84 -16.43 3.83
N LEU A 14 -2.02 -15.94 3.49
CA LEU A 14 -2.47 -14.59 3.86
C LEU A 14 -2.57 -14.45 5.37
N ASP A 15 -3.19 -15.40 6.05
CA ASP A 15 -3.33 -15.38 7.50
C ASP A 15 -1.97 -15.45 8.21
N ALA A 16 -1.08 -16.33 7.75
CA ALA A 16 0.27 -16.44 8.29
C ALA A 16 1.12 -15.18 8.03
N GLY A 17 0.92 -14.51 6.91
CA GLY A 17 1.64 -13.29 6.50
C GLY A 17 1.08 -12.00 7.07
N LEU A 18 -0.12 -12.00 7.66
CA LEU A 18 -0.84 -10.80 8.09
C LEU A 18 -0.04 -9.92 9.07
N PRO A 19 0.65 -10.45 10.10
CA PRO A 19 1.44 -9.60 10.99
C PRO A 19 2.53 -8.81 10.26
N GLN A 20 3.23 -9.42 9.32
CA GLN A 20 4.27 -8.77 8.53
C GLN A 20 3.67 -7.76 7.54
N ALA A 21 2.53 -8.08 6.95
CA ALA A 21 1.82 -7.16 6.06
C ALA A 21 1.38 -5.89 6.81
N ILE A 22 0.91 -6.02 8.06
CA ILE A 22 0.54 -4.88 8.91
C ILE A 22 1.78 -4.01 9.21
N GLU A 23 2.93 -4.58 9.52
CA GLU A 23 4.13 -3.79 9.79
C GLU A 23 4.61 -3.07 8.52
N ARG A 24 4.60 -3.71 7.36
CA ARG A 24 4.90 -3.05 6.08
C ARG A 24 3.93 -1.91 5.78
N LEU A 25 2.63 -2.13 6.00
CA LEU A 25 1.63 -1.05 5.87
C LEU A 25 1.95 0.11 6.81
N LYS A 26 2.33 -0.15 8.05
CA LYS A 26 2.70 0.90 8.99
C LYS A 26 3.94 1.67 8.53
N ASP A 27 4.95 1.01 7.96
CA ASP A 27 6.11 1.66 7.38
C ASP A 27 5.72 2.59 6.22
N PHE A 28 4.83 2.13 5.36
CA PHE A 28 4.31 2.94 4.26
C PHE A 28 3.49 4.14 4.75
N LEU A 29 2.70 3.97 5.79
CA LEU A 29 1.86 5.03 6.39
C LEU A 29 2.70 6.11 7.09
N ARG A 30 3.91 5.80 7.55
CA ARG A 30 4.82 6.78 8.18
C ARG A 30 5.38 7.79 7.18
N ILE A 31 5.33 7.51 5.89
CA ILE A 31 5.81 8.44 4.85
C ILE A 31 4.72 9.48 4.59
N PRO A 32 4.91 10.77 4.89
CA PRO A 32 3.89 11.80 4.72
C PRO A 32 3.81 12.28 3.26
N SER A 33 3.38 11.40 2.36
CA SER A 33 3.32 11.64 0.91
C SER A 33 2.20 12.58 0.50
N ILE A 34 2.15 13.79 1.10
CA ILE A 34 1.15 14.81 0.82
C ILE A 34 1.44 15.46 -0.53
N SER A 35 0.64 15.16 -1.55
CA SER A 35 0.88 15.60 -2.93
C SER A 35 0.53 17.06 -3.19
N THR A 36 -0.32 17.65 -2.38
CA THR A 36 -0.84 19.02 -2.57
C THR A 36 0.07 20.10 -2.00
N ASP A 37 1.09 19.75 -1.22
CA ASP A 37 2.05 20.70 -0.64
C ASP A 37 3.47 20.41 -1.14
N PRO A 38 4.13 21.34 -1.85
CA PRO A 38 5.49 21.17 -2.36
C PRO A 38 6.55 20.85 -1.31
N VAL A 39 6.32 21.20 -0.03
CA VAL A 39 7.21 20.87 1.08
C VAL A 39 7.41 19.36 1.21
N PHE A 40 6.39 18.57 0.88
CA PHE A 40 6.41 17.11 0.93
C PHE A 40 6.83 16.43 -0.38
N ALA A 41 7.34 17.17 -1.37
CA ALA A 41 7.71 16.58 -2.65
C ALA A 41 8.76 15.45 -2.53
N ALA A 42 9.68 15.57 -1.58
CA ALA A 42 10.66 14.52 -1.27
C ALA A 42 10.00 13.28 -0.66
N ASP A 43 9.01 13.46 0.20
CA ASP A 43 8.27 12.36 0.84
C ASP A 43 7.37 11.63 -0.17
N VAL A 44 6.74 12.37 -1.09
CA VAL A 44 5.99 11.77 -2.21
C VAL A 44 6.90 10.89 -3.05
N ARG A 45 8.11 11.36 -3.37
CA ARG A 45 9.12 10.56 -4.11
C ARG A 45 9.61 9.36 -3.28
N ALA A 46 9.82 9.53 -1.98
CA ALA A 46 10.20 8.44 -1.09
C ALA A 46 9.12 7.34 -1.03
N ALA A 47 7.84 7.72 -0.99
CA ALA A 47 6.74 6.77 -1.05
C ALA A 47 6.69 5.99 -2.38
N ALA A 48 6.97 6.67 -3.52
CA ALA A 48 7.07 6.01 -4.82
C ALA A 48 8.21 4.99 -4.86
N HIS A 49 9.38 5.33 -4.33
CA HIS A 49 10.50 4.40 -4.25
C HIS A 49 10.22 3.23 -3.31
N TRP A 50 9.61 3.48 -2.16
CA TRP A 50 9.22 2.43 -1.24
C TRP A 50 8.28 1.41 -1.92
N LEU A 51 7.25 1.92 -2.61
CA LEU A 51 6.30 1.07 -3.34
C LEU A 51 6.98 0.29 -4.47
N ARG A 52 7.90 0.91 -5.20
CA ARG A 52 8.68 0.23 -6.23
C ARG A 52 9.50 -0.94 -5.65
N GLU A 53 10.13 -0.77 -4.48
CA GLU A 53 10.88 -1.84 -3.82
C GLU A 53 9.97 -2.99 -3.38
N GLU A 54 8.80 -2.68 -2.82
CA GLU A 54 7.81 -3.70 -2.43
C GLU A 54 7.36 -4.52 -3.65
N LEU A 55 7.02 -3.87 -4.75
CA LEU A 55 6.60 -4.54 -5.98
C LEU A 55 7.75 -5.38 -6.58
N ALA A 56 8.97 -4.87 -6.58
CA ALA A 56 10.15 -5.61 -7.03
C ALA A 56 10.40 -6.85 -6.14
N GLY A 57 10.21 -6.72 -4.83
CA GLY A 57 10.30 -7.83 -3.88
C GLY A 57 9.27 -8.94 -4.13
N LEU A 58 8.14 -8.60 -4.74
CA LEU A 58 7.11 -9.54 -5.18
C LEU A 58 7.37 -10.13 -6.58
N GLY A 59 8.47 -9.75 -7.24
CA GLY A 59 8.85 -10.27 -8.56
C GLY A 59 8.32 -9.46 -9.74
N PHE A 60 7.78 -8.26 -9.50
CA PHE A 60 7.41 -7.36 -10.58
C PHE A 60 8.63 -6.63 -11.16
N ASP A 61 8.62 -6.42 -12.47
CA ASP A 61 9.48 -5.40 -13.11
C ASP A 61 8.85 -4.02 -12.82
N ALA A 62 9.42 -3.33 -11.84
CA ALA A 62 8.85 -2.11 -11.28
C ALA A 62 9.77 -0.91 -11.44
N ALA A 63 9.22 0.21 -11.90
CA ALA A 63 9.95 1.46 -12.13
C ALA A 63 9.19 2.67 -11.56
N VAL A 64 9.96 3.64 -11.07
CA VAL A 64 9.45 5.00 -10.78
C VAL A 64 9.62 5.84 -12.04
N MET A 65 8.51 6.32 -12.58
CA MET A 65 8.46 7.11 -13.80
C MET A 65 8.26 8.59 -13.46
N ASP A 66 9.16 9.44 -13.87
CA ASP A 66 8.99 10.89 -13.72
C ASP A 66 7.85 11.40 -14.61
N THR A 67 7.08 12.34 -14.07
CA THR A 67 6.02 13.05 -14.79
C THR A 67 6.18 14.55 -14.58
N PRO A 68 5.46 15.41 -15.31
CA PRO A 68 5.42 16.85 -15.02
C PRO A 68 4.93 17.19 -13.61
N GLY A 69 4.20 16.27 -12.96
CA GLY A 69 3.76 16.37 -11.57
C GLY A 69 4.57 15.44 -10.66
N HIS A 70 3.86 14.65 -9.87
CA HIS A 70 4.47 13.64 -9.01
C HIS A 70 4.82 12.36 -9.80
N PRO A 71 5.83 11.59 -9.37
CA PRO A 71 6.21 10.38 -10.07
C PRO A 71 5.10 9.32 -10.05
N MET A 72 5.06 8.48 -11.08
CA MET A 72 4.21 7.29 -11.12
C MET A 72 5.06 6.05 -10.84
N VAL A 73 4.47 5.06 -10.19
CA VAL A 73 5.04 3.71 -10.09
C VAL A 73 4.33 2.83 -11.11
N VAL A 74 5.09 2.24 -12.01
CA VAL A 74 4.60 1.31 -13.03
C VAL A 74 5.28 -0.02 -12.81
N ALA A 75 4.49 -1.09 -12.73
CA ALA A 75 5.02 -2.42 -12.50
C ALA A 75 4.31 -3.46 -13.40
N HIS A 76 5.06 -4.43 -13.88
CA HIS A 76 4.55 -5.50 -14.72
C HIS A 76 5.02 -6.85 -14.17
N HIS A 77 4.10 -7.80 -14.09
CA HIS A 77 4.41 -9.19 -13.79
C HIS A 77 3.91 -10.06 -14.95
N PRO A 78 4.80 -10.81 -15.63
CA PRO A 78 4.40 -11.56 -16.84
C PRO A 78 3.49 -12.74 -16.53
N GLY A 79 3.36 -13.13 -15.27
CA GLY A 79 2.68 -14.36 -14.88
C GLY A 79 3.49 -15.62 -15.26
N PRO A 80 2.90 -16.81 -15.11
CA PRO A 80 3.50 -18.04 -15.61
C PRO A 80 3.67 -18.02 -17.14
N ALA A 81 4.73 -18.65 -17.63
CA ALA A 81 5.07 -18.64 -19.08
C ALA A 81 3.98 -19.24 -19.99
N ASP A 82 3.12 -20.06 -19.43
CA ASP A 82 1.99 -20.74 -20.09
C ASP A 82 0.63 -20.15 -19.73
N ALA A 83 0.62 -18.99 -19.07
CA ALA A 83 -0.62 -18.34 -18.65
C ALA A 83 -1.45 -17.89 -19.86
N ALA A 84 -2.60 -18.53 -20.05
CA ALA A 84 -3.60 -18.15 -21.06
C ALA A 84 -4.71 -17.22 -20.47
N GLY A 85 -4.47 -16.67 -19.29
CA GLY A 85 -5.43 -15.84 -18.57
C GLY A 85 -5.49 -14.40 -19.10
N PRO A 86 -6.51 -13.63 -18.70
CA PRO A 86 -6.62 -12.23 -19.05
C PRO A 86 -5.51 -11.40 -18.36
N HIS A 87 -5.12 -10.29 -18.99
CA HIS A 87 -4.33 -9.27 -18.32
C HIS A 87 -5.21 -8.53 -17.32
N VAL A 88 -4.72 -8.37 -16.09
CA VAL A 88 -5.38 -7.59 -15.04
C VAL A 88 -4.59 -6.30 -14.84
N LEU A 89 -5.25 -5.16 -14.96
CA LEU A 89 -4.69 -3.87 -14.59
C LEU A 89 -5.18 -3.53 -13.17
N TYR A 90 -4.22 -3.34 -12.27
CA TYR A 90 -4.46 -2.80 -10.95
C TYR A 90 -4.11 -1.30 -10.93
N TYR A 91 -4.95 -0.49 -10.28
CA TYR A 91 -4.72 0.92 -10.04
C TYR A 91 -4.90 1.23 -8.56
N GLY A 92 -4.01 2.05 -8.03
CA GLY A 92 -4.10 2.63 -6.70
C GLY A 92 -3.25 3.90 -6.62
N HIS A 93 -3.37 4.67 -5.54
CA HIS A 93 -2.53 5.83 -5.34
C HIS A 93 -1.81 5.79 -3.99
N TYR A 94 -0.64 6.41 -3.93
CA TYR A 94 0.25 6.40 -2.77
C TYR A 94 0.39 7.76 -2.09
N ASP A 95 -0.16 8.80 -2.68
CA ASP A 95 -0.25 10.10 -2.05
C ASP A 95 -1.41 10.16 -1.05
N VAL A 96 -1.35 11.15 -0.19
CA VAL A 96 -2.36 11.37 0.85
C VAL A 96 -2.74 12.84 0.94
N GLN A 97 -3.92 13.09 1.47
CA GLN A 97 -4.38 14.45 1.80
C GLN A 97 -3.64 15.01 3.02
N PRO A 98 -3.57 16.34 3.15
CA PRO A 98 -3.13 17.00 4.38
C PRO A 98 -3.91 16.49 5.60
N PRO A 99 -3.28 16.39 6.78
CA PRO A 99 -3.92 15.83 7.96
C PRO A 99 -4.76 16.83 8.77
N GLU A 100 -4.76 18.10 8.40
CA GLU A 100 -5.49 19.15 9.12
C GLU A 100 -7.00 18.89 9.15
N PRO A 101 -7.68 19.27 10.25
CA PRO A 101 -7.15 19.89 11.46
C PRO A 101 -6.54 18.85 12.42
N LEU A 102 -5.32 19.11 12.89
CA LEU A 102 -4.53 18.15 13.69
C LEU A 102 -5.16 17.83 15.05
N GLU A 103 -5.91 18.76 15.62
CA GLU A 103 -6.57 18.62 16.92
C GLU A 103 -7.71 17.60 16.93
N LEU A 104 -8.17 17.17 15.77
CA LEU A 104 -9.19 16.11 15.67
C LEU A 104 -8.61 14.70 15.67
N TRP A 105 -7.28 14.55 15.59
CA TRP A 105 -6.64 13.25 15.65
C TRP A 105 -6.42 12.79 17.08
N ASN A 106 -6.76 11.54 17.37
CA ASN A 106 -6.47 10.92 18.68
C ASN A 106 -5.01 10.41 18.79
N SER A 107 -4.31 10.31 17.67
CA SER A 107 -2.90 9.94 17.56
C SER A 107 -2.28 10.71 16.40
N PRO A 108 -0.95 10.94 16.37
CA PRO A 108 -0.32 11.65 15.25
C PRO A 108 -0.63 10.98 13.92
N PRO A 109 -1.01 11.75 12.86
CA PRO A 109 -1.52 11.21 11.60
C PRO A 109 -0.57 10.24 10.88
N PHE A 110 0.74 10.44 11.01
CA PHE A 110 1.78 9.62 10.39
C PHE A 110 2.49 8.67 11.37
N GLU A 111 1.89 8.45 12.54
CA GLU A 111 2.28 7.43 13.51
C GLU A 111 1.19 6.34 13.60
N PRO A 112 1.19 5.36 12.68
CA PRO A 112 0.10 4.39 12.59
C PRO A 112 -0.05 3.59 13.88
N THR A 113 -1.26 3.61 14.41
CA THR A 113 -1.63 2.93 15.66
C THR A 113 -2.68 1.86 15.40
N ILE A 114 -2.63 0.78 16.18
CA ILE A 114 -3.66 -0.26 16.16
C ILE A 114 -4.56 -0.04 17.38
N VAL A 115 -5.85 0.08 17.11
CA VAL A 115 -6.86 0.29 18.14
C VAL A 115 -7.95 -0.79 18.05
N ASP A 116 -8.55 -1.13 19.20
CA ASP A 116 -9.70 -2.02 19.23
C ASP A 116 -10.95 -1.34 18.66
N ALA A 117 -11.76 -2.09 17.93
CA ALA A 117 -12.98 -1.63 17.30
C ALA A 117 -14.08 -2.69 17.41
N LYS A 118 -15.31 -2.31 17.08
CA LYS A 118 -16.51 -3.19 17.23
C LYS A 118 -16.35 -4.55 16.52
N HIS A 119 -15.61 -4.61 15.42
CA HIS A 119 -15.46 -5.80 14.60
C HIS A 119 -13.99 -6.26 14.49
N GLY A 120 -13.20 -6.09 15.56
CA GLY A 120 -11.80 -6.46 15.62
C GLY A 120 -10.88 -5.24 15.76
N LYS A 121 -9.66 -5.35 15.27
CA LYS A 121 -8.67 -4.26 15.31
C LYS A 121 -8.70 -3.44 14.03
N ARG A 122 -8.33 -2.17 14.14
CA ARG A 122 -8.14 -1.28 12.98
C ARG A 122 -6.83 -0.50 13.09
N VAL A 123 -6.23 -0.22 11.96
CA VAL A 123 -5.10 0.70 11.84
C VAL A 123 -5.64 2.11 11.68
N VAL A 124 -5.11 3.05 12.47
CA VAL A 124 -5.46 4.48 12.41
C VAL A 124 -4.25 5.27 12.02
N ALA A 125 -4.30 5.90 10.87
CA ALA A 125 -3.30 6.84 10.33
C ALA A 125 -3.86 7.57 9.11
N ARG A 126 -3.22 8.67 8.68
CA ARG A 126 -3.50 9.27 7.38
C ARG A 126 -3.09 8.29 6.26
N GLY A 127 -3.97 8.05 5.30
CA GLY A 127 -3.76 7.09 4.22
C GLY A 127 -4.12 5.62 4.54
N ALA A 128 -4.51 5.31 5.80
CA ALA A 128 -4.87 3.93 6.18
C ALA A 128 -6.08 3.36 5.41
N VAL A 129 -6.94 4.22 4.90
CA VAL A 129 -8.09 3.86 4.05
C VAL A 129 -7.91 4.39 2.64
N ASP A 130 -7.40 5.60 2.48
CA ASP A 130 -7.32 6.34 1.22
C ASP A 130 -5.86 6.76 0.96
N ASP A 131 -5.13 6.01 0.18
CA ASP A 131 -5.45 4.72 -0.47
C ASP A 131 -4.42 3.63 -0.09
N LYS A 132 -3.37 3.98 0.69
CA LYS A 132 -2.24 3.07 1.02
C LYS A 132 -2.68 1.74 1.61
N GLY A 133 -3.74 1.74 2.45
CA GLY A 133 -4.26 0.51 3.01
C GLY A 133 -5.00 -0.39 2.01
N GLN A 134 -5.38 0.13 0.85
CA GLN A 134 -5.99 -0.65 -0.23
C GLN A 134 -4.95 -1.08 -1.27
N VAL A 135 -3.82 -0.37 -1.34
CA VAL A 135 -2.68 -0.69 -2.21
C VAL A 135 -1.89 -1.88 -1.68
N MET A 136 -1.83 -2.05 -0.37
CA MET A 136 -1.13 -3.13 0.33
C MET A 136 -2.03 -4.35 0.52
#